data_5fde68520b965f4e50f8bf88f92a32ac
#
_entry.id   5fde68520b965f4e50f8bf88f92a32ac
#
_cell.length_a   1.000
_cell.length_b   1.000
_cell.length_c   1.000
_cell.angle_alpha   90.00
_cell.angle_beta   90.00
_cell.angle_gamma   90.00
#
_symmetry.space_group_name_H-M   'P 1'
#
loop_
_entity.id
_entity.type
_entity.pdbx_description
1 polymer ?
#
loop_
_entity_poly.entity_id
_entity_poly.type
_entity_poly.pdbx_seq_one_letter_code
_entity_poly.pdbx_strand_id
1 'polypeptide(L)'
;MTAATLTVANALKTLVSTSFPAVGFVTAGTPETAVQGRSLPAGLRPPCVLILAGDGVYTDSTLTRRQQFHLILIDVLAGNNDARTAAALGRFDTLQGLFPPEGLQSGDIVFIPESFRLLDCPDARAAASLTVAALSPSS
;
A
#
# COMPACT_ATOMS: atom_id res chain seq x y z
N MET A 1 -10.63 2.35 -23.23
CA MET A 1 -10.21 3.42 -22.30
C MET A 1 -8.97 2.98 -21.52
N THR A 2 -8.01 3.86 -21.40
CA THR A 2 -6.77 3.58 -20.72
C THR A 2 -6.96 3.68 -19.20
N ALA A 3 -6.47 2.70 -18.46
CA ALA A 3 -6.42 2.79 -17.01
C ALA A 3 -5.30 3.76 -16.61
N ALA A 4 -5.66 4.85 -15.94
CA ALA A 4 -4.71 5.83 -15.46
C ALA A 4 -4.29 5.51 -14.03
N THR A 5 -3.19 6.11 -13.58
CA THR A 5 -2.68 5.92 -12.23
C THR A 5 -3.76 6.14 -11.17
N LEU A 6 -4.56 7.19 -11.31
CA LEU A 6 -5.62 7.48 -10.35
C LEU A 6 -6.68 6.37 -10.32
N THR A 7 -7.07 5.86 -11.49
CA THR A 7 -8.06 4.77 -11.58
C THR A 7 -7.56 3.53 -10.86
N VAL A 8 -6.29 3.17 -11.07
CA VAL A 8 -5.67 2.02 -10.44
C VAL A 8 -5.55 2.26 -8.92
N ALA A 9 -5.12 3.45 -8.52
CA ALA A 9 -5.00 3.80 -7.11
C ALA A 9 -6.36 3.75 -6.39
N ASN A 10 -7.43 4.20 -7.04
CA ASN A 10 -8.77 4.13 -6.47
C ASN A 10 -9.26 2.69 -6.33
N ALA A 11 -8.98 1.83 -7.30
CA ALA A 11 -9.31 0.41 -7.20
C ALA A 11 -8.58 -0.24 -6.02
N LEU A 12 -7.30 0.11 -5.85
CA LEU A 12 -6.49 -0.38 -4.74
C LEU A 12 -7.02 0.13 -3.39
N LYS A 13 -7.41 1.40 -3.32
CA LYS A 13 -8.01 1.98 -2.11
C LYS A 13 -9.29 1.25 -1.73
N THR A 14 -10.14 0.96 -2.69
CA THR A 14 -11.38 0.21 -2.44
C THR A 14 -11.09 -1.16 -1.84
N LEU A 15 -10.12 -1.87 -2.40
CA LEU A 15 -9.69 -3.16 -1.90
C LEU A 15 -9.19 -3.11 -0.46
N VAL A 16 -8.28 -2.19 -0.18
CA VAL A 16 -7.66 -2.04 1.13
C VAL A 16 -8.69 -1.58 2.16
N SER A 17 -9.64 -0.76 1.75
CA SER A 17 -10.68 -0.22 2.64
C SER A 17 -11.63 -1.30 3.20
N THR A 18 -11.62 -2.49 2.63
CA THR A 18 -12.40 -3.61 3.17
C THR A 18 -11.89 -4.07 4.53
N SER A 19 -10.60 -3.86 4.81
CA SER A 19 -9.97 -4.29 6.06
C SER A 19 -9.39 -3.14 6.88
N PHE A 20 -9.15 -1.99 6.27
CA PHE A 20 -8.56 -0.82 6.93
C PHE A 20 -9.41 0.41 6.63
N PRO A 21 -10.12 0.96 7.63
CA PRO A 21 -11.02 2.10 7.39
C PRO A 21 -10.27 3.41 7.09
N ALA A 22 -9.02 3.54 7.54
CA ALA A 22 -8.23 4.75 7.34
C ALA A 22 -7.22 4.52 6.21
N VAL A 23 -7.56 4.97 5.01
CA VAL A 23 -6.70 4.81 3.82
C VAL A 23 -6.57 6.16 3.13
N GLY A 24 -5.35 6.53 2.77
CA GLY A 24 -5.08 7.79 2.08
C GLY A 24 -4.01 7.64 1.02
N PHE A 25 -3.82 8.70 0.24
CA PHE A 25 -2.82 8.73 -0.83
C PHE A 25 -1.64 9.61 -0.44
N VAL A 26 -0.46 9.20 -0.90
CA VAL A 26 0.76 10.00 -0.85
C VAL A 26 1.24 10.20 -2.28
N THR A 27 1.59 11.43 -2.64
CA THR A 27 1.86 11.78 -4.04
C THR A 27 3.32 11.79 -4.40
N ALA A 28 4.22 11.82 -3.41
CA ALA A 28 5.65 11.93 -3.69
C ALA A 28 6.48 11.32 -2.56
N GLY A 29 7.70 10.94 -2.90
CA GLY A 29 8.67 10.42 -1.96
C GLY A 29 8.85 8.91 -2.09
N THR A 30 9.34 8.31 -1.02
CA THR A 30 9.56 6.88 -0.88
C THR A 30 8.78 6.38 0.33
N PRO A 31 8.62 5.05 0.51
CA PRO A 31 8.01 4.54 1.74
C PRO A 31 8.70 5.08 3.00
N GLU A 32 10.03 5.18 2.99
CA GLU A 32 10.80 5.70 4.11
C GLU A 32 10.45 7.15 4.43
N THR A 33 10.36 8.01 3.42
CA THR A 33 10.01 9.41 3.64
C THR A 33 8.57 9.59 4.08
N ALA A 34 7.67 8.74 3.63
CA ALA A 34 6.27 8.79 4.02
C ALA A 34 6.09 8.55 5.52
N VAL A 35 6.87 7.61 6.10
CA VAL A 35 6.76 7.32 7.54
C VAL A 35 7.54 8.28 8.41
N GLN A 36 8.50 9.01 7.85
CA GLN A 36 9.28 10.02 8.57
C GLN A 36 8.52 11.32 8.73
N GLY A 37 7.46 11.53 7.95
CA GLY A 37 6.65 12.74 8.05
C GLY A 37 5.96 12.84 9.40
N ARG A 38 5.96 14.03 9.97
CA ARG A 38 5.34 14.28 11.27
C ARG A 38 3.82 14.31 11.19
N SER A 39 3.29 14.70 10.04
CA SER A 39 1.86 14.79 9.86
C SER A 39 1.42 13.81 8.76
N LEU A 40 0.41 13.05 9.09
CA LEU A 40 -0.25 12.19 8.11
C LEU A 40 -1.21 13.03 7.26
N PRO A 41 -1.62 12.55 6.08
CA PRO A 41 -2.66 13.22 5.32
C PRO A 41 -3.89 13.53 6.20
N ALA A 42 -4.55 14.62 5.90
CA ALA A 42 -5.65 15.13 6.74
C ALA A 42 -6.71 14.05 7.03
N GLY A 43 -7.06 13.93 8.30
CA GLY A 43 -8.10 13.00 8.73
C GLY A 43 -7.64 11.57 8.97
N LEU A 44 -6.38 11.25 8.68
CA LEU A 44 -5.87 9.88 8.90
C LEU A 44 -5.22 9.76 10.27
N ARG A 45 -5.55 8.66 10.93
CA ARG A 45 -4.95 8.30 12.23
C ARG A 45 -4.53 6.84 12.21
N PRO A 46 -3.37 6.50 12.79
CA PRO A 46 -2.98 5.09 12.91
C PRO A 46 -4.00 4.28 13.73
N PRO A 47 -4.25 3.03 13.38
CA PRO A 47 -3.67 2.33 12.24
C PRO A 47 -4.25 2.82 10.90
N CYS A 48 -3.37 3.09 9.95
CA CYS A 48 -3.79 3.56 8.64
C CYS A 48 -2.89 2.99 7.55
N VAL A 49 -3.37 3.03 6.31
CA VAL A 49 -2.61 2.61 5.15
C VAL A 49 -2.48 3.79 4.19
N LEU A 50 -1.26 4.08 3.79
CA LEU A 50 -0.97 5.10 2.78
C LEU A 50 -0.64 4.40 1.46
N ILE A 51 -1.24 4.87 0.38
CA ILE A 51 -0.99 4.35 -0.95
C ILE A 51 -0.08 5.31 -1.68
N LEU A 52 1.13 4.87 -1.98
CA LEU A 52 2.14 5.64 -2.70
C LEU A 52 2.33 5.05 -4.08
N ALA A 53 2.05 5.83 -5.13
CA ALA A 53 2.29 5.40 -6.50
C ALA A 53 3.78 5.40 -6.79
N GLY A 54 4.26 4.30 -7.34
CA GLY A 54 5.65 4.16 -7.75
C GLY A 54 5.81 4.21 -9.26
N ASP A 55 6.96 3.76 -9.72
CA ASP A 55 7.30 3.77 -11.12
C ASP A 55 6.51 2.73 -11.90
N GLY A 56 6.37 2.98 -13.20
CA GLY A 56 5.68 2.08 -14.10
C GLY A 56 6.43 1.92 -15.41
N VAL A 57 6.08 0.85 -16.12
CA VAL A 57 6.60 0.58 -17.46
C VAL A 57 5.47 0.07 -18.36
N TYR A 58 5.64 0.26 -19.65
CA TYR A 58 4.75 -0.32 -20.64
C TYR A 58 5.41 -1.51 -21.29
N THR A 59 4.64 -2.57 -21.49
CA THR A 59 5.12 -3.75 -22.18
C THR A 59 4.62 -3.73 -23.62
N ASP A 60 5.54 -3.67 -24.56
CA ASP A 60 5.23 -3.46 -25.97
C ASP A 60 4.40 -4.61 -26.58
N SER A 61 4.72 -5.83 -26.20
CA SER A 61 4.12 -7.00 -26.84
C SER A 61 2.67 -7.25 -26.42
N THR A 62 2.23 -6.72 -25.26
CA THR A 62 0.91 -7.03 -24.71
C THR A 62 0.06 -5.78 -24.49
N LEU A 63 0.60 -4.60 -24.80
CA LEU A 63 -0.07 -3.33 -24.53
C LEU A 63 -0.53 -3.24 -23.07
N THR A 64 0.31 -3.72 -22.18
CA THR A 64 0.03 -3.76 -20.75
C THR A 64 0.89 -2.72 -20.05
N ARG A 65 0.26 -2.02 -19.13
CA ARG A 65 0.93 -1.08 -18.24
C ARG A 65 1.16 -1.77 -16.91
N ARG A 66 2.42 -1.73 -16.44
CA ARG A 66 2.79 -2.27 -15.12
C ARG A 66 3.29 -1.13 -14.27
N GLN A 67 2.66 -0.91 -13.12
CA GLN A 67 3.06 0.14 -12.19
C GLN A 67 3.15 -0.42 -10.79
N GLN A 68 4.18 -0.01 -10.05
CA GLN A 68 4.30 -0.37 -8.64
C GLN A 68 3.52 0.59 -7.77
N PHE A 69 2.93 0.05 -6.72
CA PHE A 69 2.30 0.82 -5.65
C PHE A 69 2.83 0.30 -4.32
N HIS A 70 3.12 1.22 -3.43
CA HIS A 70 3.57 0.88 -2.09
C HIS A 70 2.41 1.12 -1.13
N LEU A 71 2.03 0.08 -0.39
CA LEU A 71 1.02 0.15 0.64
C LEU A 71 1.74 0.25 1.98
N ILE A 72 1.68 1.41 2.59
CA ILE A 72 2.44 1.69 3.80
C ILE A 72 1.49 1.66 4.98
N LEU A 73 1.61 0.62 5.80
CA LEU A 73 0.83 0.48 7.02
C LEU A 73 1.57 1.17 8.16
N ILE A 74 0.90 2.08 8.84
CA ILE A 74 1.42 2.76 10.03
C ILE A 74 0.52 2.43 11.20
N ASP A 75 1.12 1.93 12.28
CA ASP A 75 0.40 1.57 13.50
C ASP A 75 1.09 2.21 14.71
N VAL A 76 0.43 2.18 15.84
CA VAL A 76 0.92 2.78 17.09
C VAL A 76 1.43 1.67 18.00
N LEU A 77 2.65 1.86 18.53
CA LEU A 77 3.26 0.98 19.53
C LEU A 77 3.24 1.63 20.92
N ALA A 78 2.14 2.25 21.28
CA ALA A 78 2.02 2.89 22.59
C ALA A 78 2.22 1.86 23.71
N GLY A 79 3.11 2.19 24.65
CA GLY A 79 3.44 1.29 25.74
C GLY A 79 4.52 0.26 25.42
N ASN A 80 4.92 0.13 24.19
CA ASN A 80 6.03 -0.72 23.71
C ASN A 80 6.04 -2.11 24.35
N ASN A 81 4.90 -2.81 24.31
CA ASN A 81 4.78 -4.16 24.87
C ASN A 81 4.51 -5.17 23.76
N ASP A 82 4.69 -6.44 24.09
CA ASP A 82 4.57 -7.53 23.12
C ASP A 82 3.18 -7.64 22.50
N ALA A 83 2.13 -7.33 23.25
CA ALA A 83 0.76 -7.38 22.75
C ALA A 83 0.53 -6.33 21.66
N ARG A 84 1.07 -5.12 21.84
CA ARG A 84 0.99 -4.06 20.84
C ARG A 84 1.78 -4.40 19.59
N THR A 85 2.97 -4.93 19.77
CA THR A 85 3.81 -5.36 18.65
C THR A 85 3.12 -6.49 17.89
N ALA A 86 2.56 -7.47 18.58
CA ALA A 86 1.84 -8.56 17.95
C ALA A 86 0.62 -8.06 17.17
N ALA A 87 -0.10 -7.08 17.71
CA ALA A 87 -1.24 -6.48 17.02
C ALA A 87 -0.82 -5.78 15.72
N ALA A 88 0.29 -5.03 15.75
CA ALA A 88 0.81 -4.36 14.55
C ALA A 88 1.24 -5.36 13.49
N LEU A 89 1.95 -6.43 13.89
CA LEU A 89 2.36 -7.49 12.97
C LEU A 89 1.16 -8.22 12.39
N GLY A 90 0.12 -8.46 13.21
CA GLY A 90 -1.11 -9.08 12.75
C GLY A 90 -1.84 -8.24 11.71
N ARG A 91 -1.85 -6.91 11.86
CA ARG A 91 -2.42 -6.03 10.85
C ARG A 91 -1.62 -6.08 9.55
N PHE A 92 -0.31 -6.19 9.65
CA PHE A 92 0.53 -6.33 8.46
C PHE A 92 0.24 -7.65 7.75
N ASP A 93 0.06 -8.74 8.50
CA ASP A 93 -0.35 -10.02 7.91
C ASP A 93 -1.71 -9.90 7.22
N THR A 94 -2.64 -9.16 7.80
CA THR A 94 -3.95 -8.90 7.19
C THR A 94 -3.79 -8.17 5.87
N LEU A 95 -2.94 -7.15 5.82
CA LEU A 95 -2.67 -6.40 4.58
C LEU A 95 -2.09 -7.32 3.50
N GLN A 96 -1.09 -8.12 3.84
CA GLN A 96 -0.49 -9.06 2.91
C GLN A 96 -1.51 -10.10 2.42
N GLY A 97 -2.39 -10.55 3.31
CA GLY A 97 -3.42 -11.54 2.98
C GLY A 97 -4.45 -11.06 1.98
N LEU A 98 -4.57 -9.76 1.73
CA LEU A 98 -5.45 -9.23 0.70
C LEU A 98 -4.94 -9.53 -0.72
N PHE A 99 -3.65 -9.85 -0.86
CA PHE A 99 -3.02 -10.03 -2.17
C PHE A 99 -2.42 -11.43 -2.26
N PRO A 100 -3.16 -12.40 -2.84
CA PRO A 100 -2.61 -13.75 -3.03
C PRO A 100 -1.41 -13.73 -3.98
N PRO A 101 -0.45 -14.65 -3.81
CA PRO A 101 0.77 -14.66 -4.65
C PRO A 101 0.50 -14.76 -6.14
N GLU A 102 -0.56 -15.44 -6.53
CA GLU A 102 -0.98 -15.56 -7.94
C GLU A 102 -1.62 -14.31 -8.50
N GLY A 103 -1.90 -13.33 -7.66
CA GLY A 103 -2.51 -12.06 -8.07
C GLY A 103 -3.99 -11.97 -7.72
N LEU A 104 -4.43 -10.73 -7.53
CA LEU A 104 -5.82 -10.40 -7.24
C LEU A 104 -6.38 -9.57 -8.39
N GLN A 105 -7.45 -10.03 -9.00
CA GLN A 105 -8.07 -9.32 -10.12
C GLN A 105 -9.18 -8.40 -9.63
N SER A 106 -9.16 -7.16 -10.13
CA SER A 106 -10.21 -6.18 -9.90
C SER A 106 -10.54 -5.53 -11.25
N GLY A 107 -11.62 -5.98 -11.87
CA GLY A 107 -11.96 -5.56 -13.23
C GLY A 107 -10.86 -5.94 -14.21
N ASP A 108 -10.32 -4.95 -14.91
CA ASP A 108 -9.23 -5.15 -15.88
C ASP A 108 -7.85 -5.14 -15.23
N ILE A 109 -7.78 -4.91 -13.93
CA ILE A 109 -6.52 -4.70 -13.23
C ILE A 109 -6.19 -5.95 -12.43
N VAL A 110 -4.92 -6.38 -12.50
CA VAL A 110 -4.42 -7.47 -11.69
C VAL A 110 -3.35 -6.90 -10.75
N PHE A 111 -3.52 -7.14 -9.45
CA PHE A 111 -2.55 -6.72 -8.44
C PHE A 111 -1.73 -7.93 -8.01
N ILE A 112 -0.41 -7.85 -8.15
CA ILE A 112 0.51 -8.93 -7.80
C ILE A 112 1.44 -8.44 -6.70
N PRO A 113 1.46 -9.10 -5.53
CA PRO A 113 2.41 -8.71 -4.48
C PRO A 113 3.83 -9.06 -4.91
N GLU A 114 4.76 -8.14 -4.69
CA GLU A 114 6.15 -8.31 -5.12
C GLU A 114 7.11 -8.45 -3.94
N SER A 115 6.97 -7.57 -2.96
CA SER A 115 7.89 -7.54 -1.84
C SER A 115 7.25 -6.84 -0.65
N PHE A 116 7.81 -7.07 0.51
CA PHE A 116 7.40 -6.37 1.72
C PHE A 116 8.63 -6.14 2.59
N ARG A 117 8.54 -5.14 3.45
CA ARG A 117 9.62 -4.87 4.41
C ARG A 117 9.09 -4.04 5.57
N LEU A 118 9.78 -4.16 6.68
CA LEU A 118 9.53 -3.32 7.84
C LEU A 118 10.31 -2.03 7.69
N LEU A 119 9.72 -0.94 8.15
CA LEU A 119 10.31 0.39 8.04
C LEU A 119 10.59 0.95 9.42
N ASP A 120 11.68 1.70 9.53
CA ASP A 120 11.95 2.48 10.74
C ASP A 120 10.97 3.63 10.82
N CYS A 121 10.33 3.78 11.96
CA CYS A 121 9.30 4.78 12.15
C CYS A 121 9.50 5.50 13.48
N PRO A 122 9.49 6.82 13.51
CA PRO A 122 9.64 7.57 14.75
C PRO A 122 8.38 7.55 15.62
N ASP A 123 8.49 8.07 16.84
CA ASP A 123 7.36 8.41 17.71
C ASP A 123 6.50 7.22 18.14
N ALA A 124 7.16 6.11 18.55
CA ALA A 124 6.48 4.92 19.05
C ALA A 124 5.43 4.38 18.06
N ARG A 125 5.78 4.38 16.79
CA ARG A 125 4.97 3.80 15.72
C ARG A 125 5.68 2.60 15.10
N ALA A 126 4.91 1.73 14.51
CA ALA A 126 5.42 0.66 13.65
C ALA A 126 4.97 0.93 12.22
N ALA A 127 5.84 0.65 11.28
CA ALA A 127 5.50 0.82 9.88
C ALA A 127 6.02 -0.33 9.04
N ALA A 128 5.28 -0.66 8.01
CA ALA A 128 5.62 -1.71 7.06
C ALA A 128 5.16 -1.31 5.67
N SER A 129 5.87 -1.76 4.66
CA SER A 129 5.54 -1.47 3.27
C SER A 129 5.33 -2.77 2.51
N LEU A 130 4.20 -2.88 1.84
CA LEU A 130 3.93 -3.94 0.89
C LEU A 130 3.95 -3.33 -0.51
N THR A 131 4.81 -3.82 -1.37
CA THR A 131 4.88 -3.36 -2.76
C THR A 131 4.10 -4.32 -3.65
N VAL A 132 3.15 -3.79 -4.37
CA VAL A 132 2.36 -4.55 -5.34
C VAL A 132 2.55 -3.97 -6.73
N ALA A 133 2.53 -4.84 -7.73
CA ALA A 133 2.50 -4.42 -9.11
C ALA A 133 1.06 -4.45 -9.60
N ALA A 134 0.63 -3.38 -10.24
CA ALA A 134 -0.67 -3.31 -10.89
C ALA A 134 -0.47 -3.45 -12.39
N LEU A 135 -1.06 -4.49 -12.95
CA LEU A 135 -1.07 -4.74 -14.39
C LEU A 135 -2.42 -4.28 -14.94
N SER A 136 -2.39 -3.40 -15.91
CA SER A 136 -3.60 -2.85 -16.49
C SER A 136 -3.45 -2.64 -17.99
N PRO A 137 -4.56 -2.57 -18.74
CA PRO A 137 -4.48 -2.25 -20.16
C PRO A 137 -3.88 -0.86 -20.39
N SER A 138 -3.05 -0.73 -21.42
CA SER A 138 -2.39 0.54 -21.74
C SER A 138 -3.06 1.31 -22.86
N SER A 139 -4.13 0.79 -23.41
CA SER A 139 -4.84 1.44 -24.52
C SER A 139 -6.31 1.70 -24.24
#